data_d67b480c2aac0a1b6034717385862f3c
#
_entry.id   d67b480c2aac0a1b6034717385862f3c
#
_cell.length_a   1.000
_cell.length_b   1.000
_cell.length_c   1.000
_cell.angle_alpha   90.00
_cell.angle_beta   90.00
_cell.angle_gamma   90.00
#
_symmetry.space_group_name_H-M   'P 1'
#
loop_
_entity.id
_entity.type
_entity.pdbx_description
1 polymer ?
#
loop_
_entity_poly.entity_id
_entity_poly.type
_entity_poly.pdbx_seq_one_letter_code
_entity_poly.pdbx_strand_id
1 'polypeptide(L)'
;REAGAYAEYTYAIKDKFSIVAGLRGDYNHYYDRFFLTPRGHLKWNITPSTTLRASGGLGYRSTNVITDNIGVLATGRAITFLDNESGKFDFRKFDRMEKALTVGGSLTQTFGLVNPGDATLSFDYFRTQFYNSVVADQEMYADRIVFYDTDGRSYTDTYQIDFSWSPVERLDIFATFRYTDSEMTIRRADGGTARVERPLVSKYKTLLNIQYATKFRRWVFDATAQLNGPARIPTQTGDLDDSYYSPRYPMFFAQVSRKVGKFDIYAGCENIADYRQKDPILNAQDPYDYKFNSMNVWGPLMGRKFYVGLRFNLY
;
A
#
# COMPACT_ATOMS: atom_id res chain seq x y z
N ARG A 1 8.61 10.74 -25.44
CA ARG A 1 9.51 11.78 -24.90
C ARG A 1 8.69 12.68 -23.98
N GLU A 2 9.31 13.18 -22.93
CA GLU A 2 8.70 14.07 -21.96
C GLU A 2 9.68 15.22 -21.67
N ALA A 3 9.17 16.43 -21.58
CA ALA A 3 9.93 17.60 -21.23
C ALA A 3 9.18 18.34 -20.12
N GLY A 4 9.89 18.74 -19.06
CA GLY A 4 9.24 19.40 -17.94
C GLY A 4 10.14 20.42 -17.26
N ALA A 5 9.49 21.37 -16.60
CA ALA A 5 10.13 22.38 -15.75
C ALA A 5 9.40 22.44 -14.41
N TYR A 6 10.12 22.78 -13.36
CA TYR A 6 9.53 22.96 -12.05
C TYR A 6 10.10 24.19 -11.33
N ALA A 7 9.30 24.72 -10.44
CA ALA A 7 9.71 25.73 -9.48
C ALA A 7 9.23 25.32 -8.09
N GLU A 8 10.06 25.60 -7.09
CA GLU A 8 9.74 25.34 -5.70
C GLU A 8 10.16 26.53 -4.85
N TYR A 9 9.29 26.92 -3.95
CA TYR A 9 9.54 27.98 -2.97
C TYR A 9 9.45 27.40 -1.57
N THR A 10 10.48 27.64 -0.77
CA THR A 10 10.54 27.24 0.64
C THR A 10 10.60 28.49 1.51
N TYR A 11 9.66 28.60 2.43
CA TYR A 11 9.68 29.56 3.50
C TYR A 11 9.81 28.86 4.85
N ALA A 12 10.76 29.23 5.65
CA ALA A 12 11.01 28.61 6.94
C ALA A 12 11.33 29.64 8.03
N ILE A 13 10.71 29.46 9.17
CA ILE A 13 11.10 30.10 10.44
C ILE A 13 11.77 28.99 11.25
N LYS A 14 13.04 29.20 11.58
CA LYS A 14 13.88 28.21 12.27
C LYS A 14 13.14 27.60 13.46
N ASP A 15 13.18 26.29 13.54
CA ASP A 15 12.65 25.44 14.63
C ASP A 15 11.13 25.57 14.88
N LYS A 16 10.41 26.43 14.15
CA LYS A 16 8.99 26.68 14.39
C LYS A 16 8.08 26.26 13.23
N PHE A 17 8.40 26.70 12.03
CA PHE A 17 7.49 26.59 10.91
C PHE A 17 8.24 26.46 9.58
N SER A 18 7.74 25.61 8.70
CA SER A 18 8.26 25.52 7.33
C SER A 18 7.11 25.24 6.37
N ILE A 19 7.08 25.96 5.27
CA ILE A 19 6.17 25.73 4.14
C ILE A 19 6.97 25.54 2.88
N VAL A 20 6.59 24.55 2.08
CA VAL A 20 7.15 24.30 0.75
C VAL A 20 5.98 24.29 -0.22
N ALA A 21 6.06 25.14 -1.26
CA ALA A 21 5.10 25.15 -2.35
C ALA A 21 5.84 24.91 -3.67
N GLY A 22 5.39 23.92 -4.42
CA GLY A 22 6.00 23.52 -5.67
C GLY A 22 4.97 23.46 -6.80
N LEU A 23 5.41 23.83 -7.99
CA LEU A 23 4.65 23.67 -9.22
C LEU A 23 5.55 23.06 -10.28
N ARG A 24 5.09 22.00 -10.89
CA ARG A 24 5.77 21.34 -12.01
C ARG A 24 4.85 21.27 -13.20
N GLY A 25 5.38 21.58 -14.39
CA GLY A 25 4.70 21.46 -15.66
C GLY A 25 5.47 20.49 -16.56
N ASP A 26 4.78 19.50 -17.10
CA ASP A 26 5.35 18.48 -17.99
C ASP A 26 4.54 18.43 -19.29
N TYR A 27 5.22 18.47 -20.42
CA TYR A 27 4.65 18.15 -21.70
C TYR A 27 5.01 16.70 -22.07
N ASN A 28 4.01 15.87 -22.25
CA ASN A 28 4.19 14.48 -22.63
C ASN A 28 3.82 14.31 -24.12
N HIS A 29 4.82 14.00 -24.95
CA HIS A 29 4.66 13.85 -26.40
C HIS A 29 3.73 12.69 -26.80
N TYR A 30 3.67 11.63 -26.00
CA TYR A 30 2.81 10.47 -26.29
C TYR A 30 1.32 10.82 -26.21
N TYR A 31 0.96 11.60 -25.16
CA TYR A 31 -0.42 12.08 -24.95
C TYR A 31 -0.72 13.39 -25.66
N ASP A 32 0.29 14.05 -26.23
CA ASP A 32 0.20 15.39 -26.83
C ASP A 32 -0.48 16.41 -25.89
N ARG A 33 -0.10 16.40 -24.62
CA ARG A 33 -0.73 17.20 -23.56
C ARG A 33 0.28 17.74 -22.57
N PHE A 34 -0.12 18.85 -21.96
CA PHE A 34 0.57 19.49 -20.86
C PHE A 34 -0.11 19.15 -19.53
N PHE A 35 0.69 18.80 -18.53
CA PHE A 35 0.24 18.41 -17.19
C PHE A 35 0.85 19.32 -16.14
N LEU A 36 0.01 19.82 -15.21
CA LEU A 36 0.44 20.63 -14.09
C LEU A 36 0.28 19.84 -12.78
N THR A 37 1.36 19.75 -12.01
CA THR A 37 1.41 19.05 -10.73
C THR A 37 1.77 20.01 -9.60
N PRO A 38 0.81 20.75 -9.03
CA PRO A 38 1.02 21.51 -7.81
C PRO A 38 1.22 20.59 -6.61
N ARG A 39 2.10 20.99 -5.69
CA ARG A 39 2.31 20.34 -4.41
C ARG A 39 2.56 21.34 -3.30
N GLY A 40 2.16 20.98 -2.09
CA GLY A 40 2.41 21.81 -0.90
C GLY A 40 2.71 20.94 0.31
N HIS A 41 3.63 21.39 1.15
CA HIS A 41 3.98 20.78 2.42
C HIS A 41 4.07 21.84 3.50
N LEU A 42 3.50 21.54 4.64
CA LEU A 42 3.56 22.35 5.86
C LEU A 42 4.16 21.52 6.99
N LYS A 43 5.09 22.07 7.72
CA LYS A 43 5.53 21.56 9.01
C LYS A 43 5.41 22.69 10.04
N TRP A 44 4.78 22.39 11.15
CA TRP A 44 4.62 23.33 12.25
C TRP A 44 4.95 22.66 13.57
N ASN A 45 6.01 23.09 14.23
CA ASN A 45 6.33 22.71 15.60
C ASN A 45 5.49 23.59 16.53
N ILE A 46 4.33 23.10 16.94
CA ILE A 46 3.37 23.81 17.83
C ILE A 46 4.03 24.04 19.19
N THR A 47 4.71 22.99 19.68
CA THR A 47 5.58 23.01 20.85
C THR A 47 6.89 22.28 20.50
N PRO A 48 7.93 22.28 21.38
CA PRO A 48 9.12 21.48 21.17
C PRO A 48 8.84 19.97 21.07
N SER A 49 7.72 19.50 21.64
CA SER A 49 7.31 18.09 21.65
C SER A 49 6.14 17.76 20.71
N THR A 50 5.50 18.77 20.13
CA THR A 50 4.32 18.59 19.27
C THR A 50 4.58 19.13 17.87
N THR A 51 4.53 18.27 16.87
CA THR A 51 4.71 18.65 15.46
C THR A 51 3.48 18.30 14.65
N LEU A 52 2.94 19.27 13.94
CA LEU A 52 1.92 19.10 12.89
C LEU A 52 2.58 19.14 11.52
N ARG A 53 2.21 18.20 10.65
CA ARG A 53 2.55 18.21 9.22
C ARG A 53 1.28 18.12 8.43
N ALA A 54 1.23 18.84 7.30
CA ALA A 54 0.18 18.70 6.31
C ALA A 54 0.81 18.70 4.92
N SER A 55 0.23 17.96 4.01
CA SER A 55 0.69 17.94 2.62
C SER A 55 -0.47 17.70 1.67
N GLY A 56 -0.31 18.19 0.45
CA GLY A 56 -1.23 17.93 -0.62
C GLY A 56 -0.54 18.09 -1.97
N GLY A 57 -0.96 17.30 -2.93
CA GLY A 57 -0.40 17.36 -4.27
C GLY A 57 -1.23 16.61 -5.29
N LEU A 58 -1.23 17.14 -6.51
CA LEU A 58 -1.81 16.52 -7.67
C LEU A 58 -0.74 15.70 -8.38
N GLY A 59 -1.06 14.46 -8.76
CA GLY A 59 -0.18 13.57 -9.51
C GLY A 59 -0.83 13.07 -10.77
N TYR A 60 0.00 12.80 -11.77
CA TYR A 60 -0.38 12.12 -13.02
C TYR A 60 0.52 10.91 -13.22
N ARG A 61 -0.05 9.83 -13.72
CA ARG A 61 0.67 8.59 -14.02
C ARG A 61 0.23 8.08 -15.40
N SER A 62 1.21 7.76 -16.26
CA SER A 62 0.91 6.98 -17.47
C SER A 62 0.53 5.56 -17.09
N THR A 63 -0.58 5.09 -17.62
CA THR A 63 -1.09 3.75 -17.38
C THR A 63 -0.42 2.77 -18.34
N ASN A 64 0.16 1.72 -17.79
CA ASN A 64 0.56 0.55 -18.57
C ASN A 64 -0.39 -0.59 -18.20
N VAL A 65 -1.48 -0.72 -18.95
CA VAL A 65 -2.63 -1.56 -18.63
C VAL A 65 -2.22 -3.00 -18.30
N ILE A 66 -1.36 -3.62 -19.11
CA ILE A 66 -0.95 -5.02 -18.91
C ILE A 66 0.10 -5.13 -17.80
N THR A 67 1.13 -4.27 -17.79
CA THR A 67 2.20 -4.36 -16.80
C THR A 67 1.70 -4.04 -15.39
N ASP A 68 0.79 -3.06 -15.27
CA ASP A 68 0.19 -2.71 -13.98
C ASP A 68 -0.75 -3.82 -13.44
N ASN A 69 -1.21 -4.71 -14.32
CA ASN A 69 -2.16 -5.78 -14.02
C ASN A 69 -1.65 -7.16 -14.49
N ILE A 70 -0.36 -7.43 -14.38
CA ILE A 70 0.24 -8.66 -14.92
C ILE A 70 -0.41 -9.94 -14.37
N GLY A 71 -1.00 -9.88 -13.18
CA GLY A 71 -1.75 -10.98 -12.57
C GLY A 71 -2.90 -11.48 -13.46
N VAL A 72 -3.46 -10.64 -14.34
CA VAL A 72 -4.55 -11.06 -15.25
C VAL A 72 -4.12 -12.14 -16.25
N LEU A 73 -2.82 -12.30 -16.48
CA LEU A 73 -2.27 -13.36 -17.31
C LEU A 73 -2.26 -14.74 -16.60
N ALA A 74 -2.54 -14.75 -15.30
CA ALA A 74 -2.55 -15.96 -14.46
C ALA A 74 -3.98 -16.52 -14.28
N THR A 75 -4.81 -16.44 -15.31
CA THR A 75 -6.19 -16.96 -15.35
C THR A 75 -6.49 -17.54 -16.72
N GLY A 76 -7.40 -18.50 -16.79
CA GLY A 76 -7.92 -19.06 -18.05
C GLY A 76 -8.94 -18.17 -18.77
N ARG A 77 -9.28 -16.98 -18.20
CA ARG A 77 -10.29 -16.07 -18.74
C ARG A 77 -9.76 -15.24 -19.91
N ALA A 78 -10.63 -14.95 -20.86
CA ALA A 78 -10.33 -14.02 -21.96
C ALA A 78 -10.09 -12.60 -21.42
N ILE A 79 -9.19 -11.86 -22.04
CA ILE A 79 -8.94 -10.45 -21.74
C ILE A 79 -9.64 -9.60 -22.79
N THR A 80 -10.49 -8.69 -22.34
CA THR A 80 -11.25 -7.79 -23.20
C THR A 80 -11.10 -6.34 -22.74
N PHE A 81 -11.22 -5.40 -23.69
CA PHE A 81 -11.14 -3.97 -23.41
C PHE A 81 -12.45 -3.32 -23.86
N LEU A 82 -13.09 -2.59 -22.99
CA LEU A 82 -14.37 -1.94 -23.25
C LEU A 82 -14.13 -0.47 -23.62
N ASP A 83 -14.55 -0.09 -24.82
CA ASP A 83 -14.58 1.31 -25.20
C ASP A 83 -15.81 2.00 -24.59
N ASN A 84 -15.62 3.23 -24.12
CA ASN A 84 -16.67 4.04 -23.51
C ASN A 84 -17.79 4.45 -24.48
N GLU A 85 -17.52 4.51 -25.80
CA GLU A 85 -18.44 5.07 -26.76
C GLU A 85 -19.09 4.04 -27.69
N SER A 86 -18.46 2.89 -27.94
CA SER A 86 -18.94 1.97 -28.96
C SER A 86 -19.07 0.51 -28.51
N GLY A 87 -18.67 0.19 -27.32
CA GLY A 87 -18.58 -1.21 -26.82
C GLY A 87 -17.58 -2.05 -27.62
N LYS A 88 -16.75 -1.41 -28.46
CA LYS A 88 -15.75 -2.05 -29.30
C LYS A 88 -14.37 -1.93 -28.68
N PHE A 89 -13.56 -2.90 -29.02
CA PHE A 89 -12.18 -3.05 -28.60
C PHE A 89 -11.28 -2.02 -29.27
N ASP A 90 -10.67 -1.11 -28.51
CA ASP A 90 -9.56 -0.29 -29.01
C ASP A 90 -8.50 -0.07 -27.94
N PHE A 91 -7.35 -0.71 -28.11
CA PHE A 91 -6.16 -0.52 -27.29
C PHE A 91 -5.67 0.93 -27.24
N ARG A 92 -6.02 1.74 -28.22
CA ARG A 92 -5.53 3.11 -28.38
C ARG A 92 -6.28 4.12 -27.52
N LYS A 93 -7.45 3.75 -26.99
CA LYS A 93 -8.28 4.67 -26.20
C LYS A 93 -7.98 4.72 -24.71
N PHE A 94 -7.10 3.84 -24.20
CA PHE A 94 -6.51 3.97 -22.86
C PHE A 94 -5.39 5.00 -22.76
N ASP A 95 -5.37 5.96 -23.68
CA ASP A 95 -4.41 7.06 -23.78
C ASP A 95 -4.70 8.18 -22.77
N ARG A 96 -5.18 7.84 -21.59
CA ARG A 96 -5.38 8.82 -20.52
C ARG A 96 -4.36 8.60 -19.41
N MET A 97 -3.70 9.67 -19.02
CA MET A 97 -2.94 9.64 -17.76
C MET A 97 -3.91 9.57 -16.59
N GLU A 98 -3.67 8.64 -15.70
CA GLU A 98 -4.36 8.61 -14.42
C GLU A 98 -4.04 9.87 -13.63
N LYS A 99 -5.06 10.45 -13.03
CA LYS A 99 -4.97 11.67 -12.23
C LYS A 99 -5.45 11.42 -10.82
N ALA A 100 -4.63 11.77 -9.83
CA ALA A 100 -4.99 11.63 -8.44
C ALA A 100 -4.56 12.85 -7.62
N LEU A 101 -5.39 13.25 -6.67
CA LEU A 101 -5.08 14.24 -5.64
C LEU A 101 -4.89 13.51 -4.32
N THR A 102 -3.74 13.70 -3.69
CA THR A 102 -3.50 13.24 -2.31
C THR A 102 -3.43 14.42 -1.38
N VAL A 103 -4.18 14.39 -0.30
CA VAL A 103 -4.14 15.39 0.79
C VAL A 103 -4.14 14.67 2.13
N GLY A 104 -3.45 15.23 3.09
CA GLY A 104 -3.44 14.65 4.43
C GLY A 104 -2.52 15.39 5.40
N GLY A 105 -2.41 14.84 6.58
CA GLY A 105 -1.60 15.39 7.63
C GLY A 105 -1.24 14.38 8.71
N SER A 106 -0.32 14.79 9.56
CA SER A 106 0.26 14.00 10.64
C SER A 106 0.42 14.88 11.88
N LEU A 107 -0.02 14.40 13.01
CA LEU A 107 0.23 14.99 14.31
C LEU A 107 1.13 14.05 15.11
N THR A 108 2.31 14.54 15.48
CA THR A 108 3.28 13.77 16.28
C THR A 108 3.46 14.44 17.62
N GLN A 109 3.32 13.66 18.69
CA GLN A 109 3.57 14.08 20.07
C GLN A 109 4.69 13.22 20.67
N THR A 110 5.75 13.87 21.15
CA THR A 110 6.81 13.23 21.92
C THR A 110 6.57 13.51 23.41
N PHE A 111 6.65 12.47 24.21
CA PHE A 111 6.54 12.53 25.67
C PHE A 111 7.93 12.28 26.24
N GLY A 112 8.52 13.29 26.88
CA GLY A 112 9.74 13.14 27.66
C GLY A 112 9.41 12.42 28.96
N LEU A 113 9.61 11.10 29.00
CA LEU A 113 9.46 10.31 30.23
C LEU A 113 10.78 10.34 30.98
N VAL A 114 10.70 10.62 32.28
CA VAL A 114 11.89 10.62 33.15
C VAL A 114 12.40 9.18 33.27
N ASN A 115 13.46 8.86 32.50
CA ASN A 115 14.21 7.60 32.46
C ASN A 115 13.49 6.29 32.10
N PRO A 116 14.17 5.52 31.27
CA PRO A 116 14.99 5.86 30.12
C PRO A 116 14.16 5.83 28.87
N GLY A 117 14.04 6.94 28.19
CA GLY A 117 13.55 6.96 26.83
C GLY A 117 12.23 7.68 26.62
N ASP A 118 12.19 8.40 25.52
CA ASP A 118 11.01 9.14 25.07
C ASP A 118 9.98 8.18 24.45
N ALA A 119 8.70 8.42 24.71
CA ALA A 119 7.64 7.81 23.95
C ALA A 119 7.18 8.80 22.87
N THR A 120 6.88 8.30 21.69
CA THR A 120 6.35 9.09 20.58
C THR A 120 5.05 8.46 20.09
N LEU A 121 4.02 9.29 19.95
CA LEU A 121 2.74 8.94 19.37
C LEU A 121 2.52 9.79 18.12
N SER A 122 2.24 9.15 17.01
CA SER A 122 1.84 9.82 15.77
C SER A 122 0.46 9.37 15.34
N PHE A 123 -0.31 10.31 14.84
CA PHE A 123 -1.56 10.07 14.14
C PHE A 123 -1.45 10.65 12.74
N ASP A 124 -1.73 9.84 11.71
CA ASP A 124 -1.67 10.22 10.32
C ASP A 124 -3.03 9.97 9.66
N TYR A 125 -3.44 10.92 8.82
CA TYR A 125 -4.58 10.77 7.93
C TYR A 125 -4.21 11.23 6.52
N PHE A 126 -4.48 10.39 5.52
CA PHE A 126 -4.31 10.71 4.12
C PHE A 126 -5.50 10.24 3.31
N ARG A 127 -5.98 11.12 2.45
CA ARG A 127 -6.95 10.82 1.41
C ARG A 127 -6.32 10.94 0.04
N THR A 128 -6.45 9.89 -0.78
CA THR A 128 -6.15 9.92 -2.21
C THR A 128 -7.45 9.81 -2.98
N GLN A 129 -7.78 10.84 -3.74
CA GLN A 129 -8.91 10.88 -4.65
C GLN A 129 -8.42 10.62 -6.06
N PHE A 130 -8.92 9.56 -6.68
CA PHE A 130 -8.67 9.26 -8.09
C PHE A 130 -9.77 9.89 -8.93
N TYR A 131 -9.39 10.65 -9.96
CA TYR A 131 -10.33 11.29 -10.87
C TYR A 131 -10.64 10.44 -12.09
N ASN A 132 -9.67 9.67 -12.53
CA ASN A 132 -9.79 8.65 -13.55
C ASN A 132 -8.79 7.53 -13.27
N SER A 133 -9.17 6.32 -13.55
CA SER A 133 -8.30 5.14 -13.44
C SER A 133 -8.75 4.07 -14.42
N VAL A 134 -7.80 3.24 -14.84
CA VAL A 134 -8.11 2.02 -15.57
C VAL A 134 -8.46 0.93 -14.58
N VAL A 135 -9.58 0.27 -14.79
CA VAL A 135 -10.05 -0.85 -13.99
C VAL A 135 -9.85 -2.15 -14.75
N ALA A 136 -9.22 -3.13 -14.13
CA ALA A 136 -9.20 -4.53 -14.56
C ALA A 136 -10.32 -5.25 -13.81
N ASP A 137 -11.50 -5.28 -14.41
CA ASP A 137 -12.70 -5.82 -13.78
C ASP A 137 -12.77 -7.34 -13.96
N GLN A 138 -12.77 -8.03 -12.83
CA GLN A 138 -12.82 -9.49 -12.76
C GLN A 138 -14.25 -10.03 -12.51
N GLU A 139 -15.21 -9.12 -12.26
CA GLU A 139 -16.53 -9.45 -11.72
C GLU A 139 -17.65 -9.21 -12.69
N MET A 140 -17.45 -8.35 -13.72
CA MET A 140 -18.48 -8.01 -14.70
C MET A 140 -18.95 -9.24 -15.50
N TYR A 141 -18.04 -10.17 -15.81
CA TYR A 141 -18.36 -11.41 -16.54
C TYR A 141 -17.59 -12.60 -15.95
N ALA A 142 -18.20 -13.77 -15.97
CA ALA A 142 -17.60 -15.00 -15.45
C ALA A 142 -16.41 -15.50 -16.31
N ASP A 143 -16.49 -15.34 -17.64
CA ASP A 143 -15.60 -15.95 -18.65
C ASP A 143 -14.47 -15.01 -19.10
N ARG A 144 -14.49 -13.74 -18.70
CA ARG A 144 -13.51 -12.74 -19.16
C ARG A 144 -13.20 -11.68 -18.11
N ILE A 145 -12.03 -11.06 -18.26
CA ILE A 145 -11.61 -9.88 -17.53
C ILE A 145 -11.78 -8.69 -18.47
N VAL A 146 -12.42 -7.64 -17.97
CA VAL A 146 -12.73 -6.46 -18.79
C VAL A 146 -11.93 -5.27 -18.30
N PHE A 147 -11.18 -4.66 -19.19
CA PHE A 147 -10.51 -3.39 -18.95
C PHE A 147 -11.33 -2.24 -19.46
N TYR A 148 -11.49 -1.20 -18.66
CA TYR A 148 -12.16 0.04 -19.04
C TYR A 148 -11.68 1.23 -18.22
N ASP A 149 -11.83 2.42 -18.78
CA ASP A 149 -11.67 3.67 -18.04
C ASP A 149 -12.89 3.93 -17.17
N THR A 150 -12.67 4.42 -15.97
CA THR A 150 -13.73 4.94 -15.13
C THR A 150 -13.45 6.41 -14.79
N ASP A 151 -14.45 7.26 -15.02
CA ASP A 151 -14.50 8.62 -14.49
C ASP A 151 -15.09 8.63 -13.07
N GLY A 152 -15.00 7.48 -12.41
CA GLY A 152 -15.63 7.20 -11.14
C GLY A 152 -14.99 7.91 -9.96
N ARG A 153 -15.76 8.05 -8.89
CA ARG A 153 -15.32 8.59 -7.60
C ARG A 153 -14.62 7.50 -6.80
N SER A 154 -13.41 7.13 -7.22
CA SER A 154 -12.56 6.18 -6.50
C SER A 154 -11.71 6.93 -5.49
N TYR A 155 -11.55 6.38 -4.28
CA TYR A 155 -10.73 7.00 -3.25
C TYR A 155 -10.09 5.96 -2.33
N THR A 156 -9.09 6.41 -1.60
CA THR A 156 -8.48 5.67 -0.49
C THR A 156 -8.27 6.63 0.67
N ASP A 157 -8.89 6.36 1.79
CA ASP A 157 -8.64 6.99 3.07
C ASP A 157 -7.77 6.07 3.93
N THR A 158 -6.69 6.61 4.45
CA THR A 158 -5.77 5.88 5.33
C THR A 158 -5.64 6.61 6.65
N TYR A 159 -5.93 5.90 7.72
CA TYR A 159 -5.75 6.33 9.10
C TYR A 159 -4.67 5.47 9.72
N GLN A 160 -3.65 6.08 10.32
CA GLN A 160 -2.58 5.35 10.96
C GLN A 160 -2.25 5.95 12.32
N ILE A 161 -2.00 5.08 13.29
CA ILE A 161 -1.48 5.43 14.60
C ILE A 161 -0.18 4.67 14.79
N ASP A 162 0.91 5.38 15.08
CA ASP A 162 2.20 4.81 15.40
C ASP A 162 2.58 5.18 16.83
N PHE A 163 3.04 4.20 17.57
CA PHE A 163 3.56 4.36 18.92
C PHE A 163 4.95 3.75 19.02
N SER A 164 5.90 4.55 19.44
CA SER A 164 7.29 4.13 19.70
C SER A 164 7.66 4.46 21.11
N TRP A 165 8.24 3.52 21.83
CA TRP A 165 8.59 3.67 23.23
C TRP A 165 9.80 2.82 23.61
N SER A 166 10.73 3.41 24.37
CA SER A 166 11.89 2.73 24.93
C SER A 166 11.80 2.75 26.47
N PRO A 167 10.98 1.88 27.12
CA PRO A 167 10.65 1.93 28.55
C PRO A 167 11.86 1.74 29.47
N VAL A 168 12.82 0.99 29.03
CA VAL A 168 14.10 0.75 29.73
C VAL A 168 15.24 0.76 28.72
N GLU A 169 16.46 0.97 29.19
CA GLU A 169 17.61 0.94 28.30
C GLU A 169 17.63 -0.34 27.46
N ARG A 170 17.82 -0.18 26.16
CA ARG A 170 17.97 -1.28 25.20
C ARG A 170 16.72 -2.10 24.92
N LEU A 171 15.56 -1.68 25.40
CA LEU A 171 14.26 -2.25 25.04
C LEU A 171 13.49 -1.21 24.23
N ASP A 172 13.23 -1.54 22.96
CA ASP A 172 12.46 -0.72 22.05
C ASP A 172 11.16 -1.44 21.70
N ILE A 173 10.05 -0.72 21.81
CA ILE A 173 8.71 -1.19 21.48
C ILE A 173 8.16 -0.27 20.40
N PHE A 174 7.71 -0.86 19.30
CA PHE A 174 7.02 -0.15 18.23
C PHE A 174 5.68 -0.83 17.95
N ALA A 175 4.62 -0.06 17.94
CA ALA A 175 3.29 -0.53 17.57
C ALA A 175 2.69 0.38 16.50
N THR A 176 2.03 -0.21 15.51
CA THR A 176 1.28 0.54 14.51
C THR A 176 -0.07 -0.10 14.27
N PHE A 177 -1.08 0.73 14.08
CA PHE A 177 -2.40 0.35 13.60
C PHE A 177 -2.74 1.21 12.39
N ARG A 178 -3.06 0.57 11.26
CA ARG A 178 -3.54 1.23 10.05
C ARG A 178 -4.93 0.73 9.70
N TYR A 179 -5.84 1.64 9.47
CA TYR A 179 -7.14 1.40 8.87
C TYR A 179 -7.17 2.01 7.48
N THR A 180 -7.68 1.27 6.51
CA THR A 180 -7.78 1.70 5.12
C THR A 180 -9.22 1.53 4.64
N ASP A 181 -9.83 2.62 4.24
CA ASP A 181 -11.10 2.65 3.53
C ASP A 181 -10.81 2.99 2.07
N SER A 182 -10.99 2.03 1.18
CA SER A 182 -10.66 2.17 -0.23
C SER A 182 -11.79 1.66 -1.09
N GLU A 183 -12.40 2.58 -1.83
CA GLU A 183 -13.50 2.27 -2.74
C GLU A 183 -13.13 2.63 -4.19
N MET A 184 -13.73 1.89 -5.10
CA MET A 184 -13.63 2.14 -6.53
C MET A 184 -15.00 2.06 -7.19
N THR A 185 -15.18 2.84 -8.24
CA THR A 185 -16.37 2.74 -9.09
C THR A 185 -16.10 1.73 -10.19
N ILE A 186 -17.00 0.76 -10.32
CA ILE A 186 -16.99 -0.22 -11.39
C ILE A 186 -18.24 -0.08 -12.27
N ARG A 187 -18.17 -0.61 -13.49
CA ARG A 187 -19.32 -0.73 -14.39
C ARG A 187 -20.00 -2.07 -14.19
N ARG A 188 -21.30 -2.10 -14.43
CA ARG A 188 -22.09 -3.32 -14.48
C ARG A 188 -22.37 -3.72 -15.91
N ALA A 189 -22.66 -4.99 -16.13
CA ALA A 189 -23.04 -5.50 -17.46
C ALA A 189 -24.31 -4.86 -18.04
N ASP A 190 -25.20 -4.36 -17.17
CA ASP A 190 -26.40 -3.62 -17.55
C ASP A 190 -26.16 -2.15 -17.97
N GLY A 191 -24.90 -1.71 -17.96
CA GLY A 191 -24.51 -0.32 -18.26
C GLY A 191 -24.56 0.62 -17.06
N GLY A 192 -25.02 0.15 -15.90
CA GLY A 192 -24.99 0.90 -14.64
C GLY A 192 -23.57 0.97 -14.05
N THR A 193 -23.45 1.71 -12.95
CA THR A 193 -22.23 1.76 -12.14
C THR A 193 -22.50 1.32 -10.71
N ALA A 194 -21.52 0.73 -10.07
CA ALA A 194 -21.55 0.40 -8.66
C ALA A 194 -20.28 0.90 -7.98
N ARG A 195 -20.40 1.18 -6.69
CA ARG A 195 -19.28 1.53 -5.83
C ARG A 195 -18.97 0.36 -4.94
N VAL A 196 -17.74 -0.09 -4.97
CA VAL A 196 -17.31 -1.29 -4.26
C VAL A 196 -15.99 -1.05 -3.55
N GLU A 197 -15.74 -1.78 -2.48
CA GLU A 197 -14.42 -1.81 -1.87
C GLU A 197 -13.38 -2.34 -2.88
N ARG A 198 -12.20 -1.71 -2.88
CA ARG A 198 -11.10 -2.15 -3.76
C ARG A 198 -10.69 -3.57 -3.40
N PRO A 199 -10.64 -4.50 -4.35
CA PRO A 199 -10.27 -5.89 -4.08
C PRO A 199 -8.87 -6.03 -3.51
N LEU A 200 -8.67 -7.02 -2.64
CA LEU A 200 -7.39 -7.43 -2.04
C LEU A 200 -6.70 -6.34 -1.19
N VAL A 201 -7.43 -5.29 -0.83
CA VAL A 201 -6.98 -4.26 0.11
C VAL A 201 -7.47 -4.62 1.50
N SER A 202 -6.56 -4.90 2.41
CA SER A 202 -6.88 -5.22 3.81
C SER A 202 -7.48 -4.01 4.51
N LYS A 203 -8.64 -4.16 5.16
CA LYS A 203 -9.33 -3.08 5.90
C LYS A 203 -8.48 -2.50 7.01
N TYR A 204 -7.70 -3.33 7.68
CA TYR A 204 -6.75 -2.90 8.70
C TYR A 204 -5.51 -3.78 8.76
N LYS A 205 -4.43 -3.20 9.26
CA LYS A 205 -3.20 -3.91 9.62
C LYS A 205 -2.70 -3.41 10.95
N THR A 206 -2.27 -4.34 11.81
CA THR A 206 -1.64 -4.02 13.09
C THR A 206 -0.29 -4.70 13.15
N LEU A 207 0.69 -4.01 13.68
CA LEU A 207 2.02 -4.56 13.92
C LEU A 207 2.49 -4.16 15.32
N LEU A 208 3.07 -5.11 16.03
CA LEU A 208 3.81 -4.88 17.27
C LEU A 208 5.21 -5.47 17.09
N ASN A 209 6.22 -4.66 17.23
CA ASN A 209 7.62 -5.09 17.27
C ASN A 209 8.21 -4.80 18.63
N ILE A 210 8.96 -5.75 19.16
CA ILE A 210 9.70 -5.64 20.41
C ILE A 210 11.14 -6.04 20.13
N GLN A 211 12.08 -5.13 20.40
CA GLN A 211 13.50 -5.38 20.26
C GLN A 211 14.19 -5.18 21.61
N TYR A 212 14.99 -6.18 22.01
CA TYR A 212 15.84 -6.08 23.18
C TYR A 212 17.30 -6.34 22.83
N ALA A 213 18.19 -5.43 23.24
CA ALA A 213 19.62 -5.56 23.03
C ALA A 213 20.36 -5.69 24.37
N THR A 214 21.26 -6.66 24.51
CA THR A 214 22.13 -6.76 25.69
C THR A 214 23.22 -5.68 25.69
N LYS A 215 23.96 -5.52 26.78
CA LYS A 215 25.12 -4.58 26.87
C LYS A 215 26.03 -4.72 25.64
N PHE A 216 26.45 -3.57 25.09
CA PHE A 216 27.28 -3.49 23.88
C PHE A 216 26.68 -4.15 22.66
N ARG A 217 25.34 -4.36 22.64
CA ARG A 217 24.59 -5.04 21.56
C ARG A 217 25.21 -6.41 21.19
N ARG A 218 25.73 -7.14 22.18
CA ARG A 218 26.30 -8.48 21.94
C ARG A 218 25.25 -9.46 21.46
N TRP A 219 24.05 -9.37 22.02
CA TRP A 219 22.87 -10.08 21.56
C TRP A 219 21.77 -9.08 21.29
N VAL A 220 21.04 -9.29 20.21
CA VAL A 220 19.81 -8.56 19.87
C VAL A 220 18.72 -9.58 19.62
N PHE A 221 17.61 -9.43 20.32
CA PHE A 221 16.40 -10.23 20.17
C PHE A 221 15.34 -9.33 19.56
N ASP A 222 14.72 -9.79 18.49
CA ASP A 222 13.66 -9.09 17.79
C ASP A 222 12.46 -10.02 17.64
N ALA A 223 11.27 -9.53 17.94
CA ALA A 223 10.03 -10.24 17.78
C ALA A 223 8.98 -9.32 17.18
N THR A 224 8.29 -9.78 16.15
CA THR A 224 7.23 -9.02 15.49
C THR A 224 5.97 -9.86 15.43
N ALA A 225 4.86 -9.29 15.86
CA ALA A 225 3.51 -9.81 15.65
C ALA A 225 2.77 -8.88 14.69
N GLN A 226 2.14 -9.44 13.67
CA GLN A 226 1.34 -8.71 12.69
C GLN A 226 -0.04 -9.34 12.60
N LEU A 227 -1.09 -8.52 12.55
CA LEU A 227 -2.45 -8.95 12.24
C LEU A 227 -2.91 -8.27 10.96
N ASN A 228 -3.30 -9.08 9.99
CA ASN A 228 -3.89 -8.62 8.74
C ASN A 228 -5.40 -8.78 8.82
N GLY A 229 -6.13 -7.70 8.57
CA GLY A 229 -7.58 -7.68 8.51
C GLY A 229 -8.13 -8.29 7.22
N PRO A 230 -9.46 -8.45 7.13
CA PRO A 230 -10.11 -8.96 5.95
C PRO A 230 -9.91 -8.02 4.75
N ALA A 231 -9.86 -8.61 3.57
CA ALA A 231 -9.85 -7.91 2.29
C ALA A 231 -10.96 -8.49 1.41
N ARG A 232 -11.66 -7.65 0.65
CA ARG A 232 -12.66 -8.11 -0.31
C ARG A 232 -11.99 -8.94 -1.40
N ILE A 233 -12.56 -10.08 -1.72
CA ILE A 233 -12.10 -10.99 -2.78
C ILE A 233 -13.09 -10.89 -3.92
N PRO A 234 -12.65 -10.56 -5.15
CA PRO A 234 -13.55 -10.50 -6.31
C PRO A 234 -14.11 -11.87 -6.65
N THR A 235 -15.37 -11.92 -6.98
CA THR A 235 -16.06 -13.16 -7.42
C THR A 235 -15.93 -13.35 -8.93
N GLN A 236 -16.23 -14.57 -9.40
CA GLN A 236 -16.19 -14.93 -10.83
C GLN A 236 -17.56 -15.33 -11.37
N THR A 237 -18.61 -14.88 -10.72
CA THR A 237 -19.98 -15.30 -11.05
C THR A 237 -20.61 -14.51 -12.19
N GLY A 238 -20.05 -13.38 -12.57
CA GLY A 238 -20.67 -12.40 -13.46
C GLY A 238 -21.68 -11.50 -12.74
N ASP A 239 -21.95 -11.78 -11.47
CA ASP A 239 -22.75 -10.96 -10.59
C ASP A 239 -21.85 -10.37 -9.50
N LEU A 240 -21.98 -9.07 -9.29
CA LEU A 240 -21.25 -8.38 -8.25
C LEU A 240 -21.68 -8.87 -6.87
N ASP A 241 -20.76 -9.54 -6.16
CA ASP A 241 -20.94 -9.90 -4.76
C ASP A 241 -19.85 -9.21 -3.92
N ASP A 242 -20.23 -8.23 -3.13
CA ASP A 242 -19.34 -7.48 -2.26
C ASP A 242 -19.27 -8.04 -0.83
N SER A 243 -19.90 -9.19 -0.58
CA SER A 243 -19.93 -9.86 0.72
C SER A 243 -18.77 -10.84 0.96
N TYR A 244 -17.98 -11.17 -0.07
CA TYR A 244 -16.94 -12.18 0.03
C TYR A 244 -15.60 -11.58 0.45
N TYR A 245 -15.13 -11.96 1.65
CA TYR A 245 -13.91 -11.44 2.27
C TYR A 245 -12.94 -12.55 2.66
N SER A 246 -11.64 -12.22 2.61
CA SER A 246 -10.62 -13.06 3.21
C SER A 246 -10.78 -13.10 4.74
N PRO A 247 -10.38 -14.20 5.41
CA PRO A 247 -10.27 -14.21 6.85
C PRO A 247 -9.16 -13.25 7.32
N ARG A 248 -9.29 -12.76 8.56
CA ARG A 248 -8.17 -12.14 9.26
C ARG A 248 -7.12 -13.20 9.61
N TYR A 249 -5.84 -12.83 9.54
CA TYR A 249 -4.79 -13.76 9.87
C TYR A 249 -3.58 -13.09 10.56
N PRO A 250 -3.01 -13.77 11.58
CA PRO A 250 -1.80 -13.31 12.23
C PRO A 250 -0.54 -13.81 11.51
N MET A 251 0.54 -13.05 11.64
CA MET A 251 1.89 -13.43 11.25
C MET A 251 2.85 -13.13 12.39
N PHE A 252 3.74 -14.06 12.69
CA PHE A 252 4.75 -13.90 13.73
C PHE A 252 6.14 -14.12 13.15
N PHE A 253 7.07 -13.26 13.57
CA PHE A 253 8.47 -13.27 13.14
C PHE A 253 9.35 -13.14 14.38
N ALA A 254 10.48 -13.82 14.38
CA ALA A 254 11.48 -13.64 15.41
C ALA A 254 12.89 -13.79 14.84
N GLN A 255 13.82 -13.02 15.38
CA GLN A 255 15.23 -13.08 15.03
C GLN A 255 16.08 -12.92 16.28
N VAL A 256 17.17 -13.65 16.33
CA VAL A 256 18.25 -13.43 17.29
C VAL A 256 19.53 -13.14 16.52
N SER A 257 20.27 -12.13 16.96
CA SER A 257 21.56 -11.75 16.38
C SER A 257 22.63 -11.72 17.46
N ARG A 258 23.83 -12.16 17.13
CA ARG A 258 25.01 -12.15 18.00
C ARG A 258 26.19 -11.48 17.32
N LYS A 259 26.75 -10.48 17.99
CA LYS A 259 27.97 -9.83 17.55
C LYS A 259 29.22 -10.54 18.11
N VAL A 260 30.12 -10.96 17.22
CA VAL A 260 31.40 -11.62 17.57
C VAL A 260 32.51 -10.91 16.81
N GLY A 261 33.20 -9.98 17.48
CA GLY A 261 34.20 -9.14 16.81
C GLY A 261 33.59 -8.29 15.68
N LYS A 262 34.07 -8.51 14.45
CA LYS A 262 33.56 -7.85 13.25
C LYS A 262 32.40 -8.59 12.59
N PHE A 263 31.96 -9.72 13.13
CA PHE A 263 30.88 -10.52 12.59
C PHE A 263 29.60 -10.34 13.37
N ASP A 264 28.47 -10.21 12.66
CA ASP A 264 27.13 -10.35 13.20
C ASP A 264 26.53 -11.65 12.62
N ILE A 265 26.30 -12.62 13.48
CA ILE A 265 25.65 -13.88 13.13
C ILE A 265 24.18 -13.73 13.53
N TYR A 266 23.25 -14.05 12.64
CA TYR A 266 21.83 -13.97 12.96
C TYR A 266 21.08 -15.21 12.48
N ALA A 267 20.05 -15.58 13.22
CA ALA A 267 19.11 -16.63 12.86
C ALA A 267 17.70 -16.16 13.17
N GLY A 268 16.75 -16.54 12.34
CA GLY A 268 15.37 -16.14 12.52
C GLY A 268 14.38 -17.11 11.89
N CYS A 269 13.12 -16.83 12.18
CA CYS A 269 11.98 -17.57 11.68
C CYS A 269 10.90 -16.59 11.22
N GLU A 270 10.47 -16.72 9.98
CA GLU A 270 9.31 -16.05 9.43
C GLU A 270 8.09 -16.96 9.51
N ASN A 271 6.91 -16.35 9.66
CA ASN A 271 5.64 -17.07 9.73
C ASN A 271 5.66 -18.22 10.75
N ILE A 272 6.02 -17.91 12.00
CA ILE A 272 6.19 -18.90 13.09
C ILE A 272 4.92 -19.75 13.28
N ALA A 273 3.74 -19.18 13.07
CA ALA A 273 2.45 -19.87 13.17
C ALA A 273 2.16 -20.83 12.00
N ASP A 274 3.01 -20.87 10.97
CA ASP A 274 2.82 -21.67 9.75
C ASP A 274 1.48 -21.40 9.04
N TYR A 275 1.01 -20.16 9.10
CA TYR A 275 -0.24 -19.78 8.46
C TYR A 275 -0.09 -19.78 6.94
N ARG A 276 -1.08 -20.36 6.24
CA ARG A 276 -1.11 -20.38 4.75
C ARG A 276 -2.52 -20.10 4.27
N GLN A 277 -2.62 -19.41 3.16
CA GLN A 277 -3.88 -19.33 2.43
C GLN A 277 -4.25 -20.72 1.95
N LYS A 278 -5.47 -21.13 2.24
CA LYS A 278 -6.04 -22.36 1.69
C LYS A 278 -6.54 -22.09 0.27
N ASP A 279 -6.36 -23.06 -0.61
CA ASP A 279 -6.87 -23.04 -1.99
C ASP A 279 -6.60 -21.71 -2.74
N PRO A 280 -5.30 -21.31 -2.88
CA PRO A 280 -4.96 -20.03 -3.49
C PRO A 280 -5.23 -19.98 -5.00
N ILE A 281 -5.44 -21.12 -5.64
CA ILE A 281 -5.74 -21.28 -7.06
C ILE A 281 -7.11 -21.92 -7.20
N LEU A 282 -8.04 -21.20 -7.82
CA LEU A 282 -9.35 -21.73 -8.15
C LEU A 282 -9.23 -22.61 -9.38
N ASN A 283 -9.94 -23.76 -9.37
CA ASN A 283 -9.95 -24.77 -10.44
C ASN A 283 -8.53 -25.20 -10.89
N ALA A 284 -7.64 -25.47 -9.93
CA ALA A 284 -6.22 -25.76 -10.17
C ALA A 284 -5.99 -27.01 -11.05
N GLN A 285 -6.95 -27.95 -11.12
CA GLN A 285 -6.88 -29.19 -11.91
C GLN A 285 -7.12 -28.97 -13.40
N ASP A 286 -7.70 -27.83 -13.80
CA ASP A 286 -7.93 -27.51 -15.22
C ASP A 286 -7.44 -26.07 -15.52
N PRO A 287 -6.13 -25.89 -15.80
CA PRO A 287 -5.54 -24.56 -16.02
C PRO A 287 -6.02 -23.85 -17.29
N TYR A 288 -6.65 -24.57 -18.21
CA TYR A 288 -7.14 -24.00 -19.49
C TYR A 288 -8.63 -23.65 -19.44
N ASP A 289 -9.34 -24.04 -18.39
CA ASP A 289 -10.73 -23.66 -18.17
C ASP A 289 -10.82 -22.19 -17.74
N TYR A 290 -11.87 -21.48 -18.16
CA TYR A 290 -12.11 -20.08 -17.75
C TYR A 290 -12.31 -19.90 -16.24
N LYS A 291 -12.63 -20.97 -15.52
CA LYS A 291 -12.74 -20.98 -14.05
C LYS A 291 -11.39 -20.99 -13.35
N PHE A 292 -10.31 -21.32 -14.07
CA PHE A 292 -8.96 -21.26 -13.49
C PHE A 292 -8.60 -19.82 -13.13
N ASN A 293 -8.21 -19.60 -11.87
CA ASN A 293 -7.79 -18.31 -11.40
C ASN A 293 -6.78 -18.39 -10.25
N SER A 294 -5.60 -17.80 -10.46
CA SER A 294 -4.58 -17.67 -9.45
C SER A 294 -4.32 -16.19 -9.03
N MET A 295 -5.26 -15.30 -9.35
CA MET A 295 -5.11 -13.85 -9.05
C MET A 295 -5.52 -13.50 -7.61
N ASN A 296 -6.37 -14.30 -6.98
CA ASN A 296 -6.99 -13.97 -5.69
C ASN A 296 -6.14 -14.42 -4.49
N VAL A 297 -4.84 -14.08 -4.55
CA VAL A 297 -3.91 -14.36 -3.45
C VAL A 297 -3.97 -13.21 -2.43
N TRP A 298 -4.56 -13.48 -1.26
CA TRP A 298 -4.74 -12.52 -0.16
C TRP A 298 -3.85 -12.81 1.06
N GLY A 299 -3.25 -14.00 1.15
CA GLY A 299 -2.47 -14.45 2.29
C GLY A 299 -1.16 -15.13 1.89
N PRO A 300 -0.33 -15.51 2.84
CA PRO A 300 0.94 -16.18 2.56
C PRO A 300 0.71 -17.55 1.92
N LEU A 301 1.47 -17.83 0.87
CA LEU A 301 1.49 -19.14 0.19
C LEU A 301 2.51 -20.06 0.84
N MET A 302 3.62 -19.51 1.33
CA MET A 302 4.66 -20.24 2.02
C MET A 302 4.40 -20.27 3.52
N GLY A 303 4.63 -21.43 4.12
CA GLY A 303 4.57 -21.60 5.56
C GLY A 303 5.78 -21.04 6.28
N ARG A 304 6.11 -21.67 7.39
CA ARG A 304 7.25 -21.32 8.23
C ARG A 304 8.57 -21.39 7.46
N LYS A 305 9.41 -20.37 7.59
CA LYS A 305 10.69 -20.27 6.94
C LYS A 305 11.78 -19.91 7.95
N PHE A 306 12.79 -20.75 8.06
CA PHE A 306 13.97 -20.48 8.87
C PHE A 306 15.10 -19.91 8.00
N TYR A 307 15.88 -19.03 8.57
CA TYR A 307 17.06 -18.48 7.92
C TYR A 307 18.20 -18.27 8.91
N VAL A 308 19.41 -18.35 8.41
CA VAL A 308 20.66 -18.02 9.10
C VAL A 308 21.50 -17.14 8.19
N GLY A 309 22.14 -16.15 8.75
CA GLY A 309 22.99 -15.26 7.99
C GLY A 309 24.21 -14.78 8.78
N LEU A 310 25.19 -14.31 8.04
CA LEU A 310 26.43 -13.73 8.52
C LEU A 310 26.64 -12.36 7.86
N ARG A 311 26.92 -11.34 8.66
CA ARG A 311 27.31 -10.01 8.18
C ARG A 311 28.72 -9.71 8.69
N PHE A 312 29.58 -9.26 7.81
CA PHE A 312 30.92 -8.78 8.15
C PHE A 312 30.96 -7.26 8.09
N ASN A 313 31.39 -6.62 9.17
CA ASN A 313 31.52 -5.17 9.30
C ASN A 313 33.01 -4.78 9.14
N LEU A 314 33.30 -3.99 8.13
CA LEU A 314 34.67 -3.53 7.84
C LEU A 314 35.15 -2.45 8.83
N TYR A 315 34.23 -1.74 9.52
CA TYR A 315 34.50 -0.64 10.46
C TYR A 315 34.06 -0.98 11.87
#